data_44f3ecdbcb459067375c52d31a5ef6a8
#
_entry.id   44f3ecdbcb459067375c52d31a5ef6a8
#
_cell.length_a   1.000
_cell.length_b   1.000
_cell.length_c   1.000
_cell.angle_alpha   90.00
_cell.angle_beta   90.00
_cell.angle_gamma   90.00
#
_symmetry.space_group_name_H-M   'P 1'
#
loop_
_entity.id
_entity.type
_entity.pdbx_description
1 polymer ?
#
loop_
_entity_poly.entity_id
_entity_poly.type
_entity_poly.pdbx_seq_one_letter_code
_entity_poly.pdbx_strand_id
1 'polypeptide(L)'
;MSTIARDPVSERTFSSDRRIRAAGLERRSLQSQSSSLFMSAVTTGTIASLFTTAALALLGGLEGRSIFQPTNATSHWLHGEDAGNVRVADAKHTLLGYCTHHLSAIFWALPFEAWLVAGRSREPTATLRKAALTAAVAYVVDYHLVPKRLTPGWERVLSKRSIGMTYAALALGLAAGAMVSRRSQHPNHGAE
;
A
#
# COMPACT_ATOMS: atom_id res chain seq x y z
N MET A 1 50.30 -28.76 39.34
CA MET A 1 49.48 -28.14 38.29
C MET A 1 48.12 -28.83 38.28
N SER A 2 47.10 -28.18 38.83
CA SER A 2 45.74 -28.79 38.95
C SER A 2 44.93 -28.33 37.73
N THR A 3 44.60 -29.26 36.83
CA THR A 3 43.75 -29.03 35.66
C THR A 3 42.31 -29.06 36.16
N ILE A 4 41.69 -27.87 36.22
CA ILE A 4 40.24 -27.75 36.53
C ILE A 4 39.48 -28.29 35.33
N ALA A 5 38.90 -29.48 35.46
CA ALA A 5 38.01 -30.06 34.50
C ALA A 5 36.73 -29.21 34.45
N ARG A 6 36.41 -28.60 33.29
CA ARG A 6 35.13 -27.87 33.07
C ARG A 6 34.00 -28.86 33.04
N ASP A 7 32.95 -28.61 33.82
CA ASP A 7 31.74 -29.44 33.90
C ASP A 7 30.97 -29.36 32.58
N PRO A 8 30.79 -30.47 31.81
CA PRO A 8 30.10 -30.48 30.52
C PRO A 8 28.59 -30.17 30.64
N VAL A 9 28.01 -30.27 31.86
CA VAL A 9 26.59 -29.94 32.12
C VAL A 9 26.41 -28.41 32.10
N SER A 10 27.34 -27.63 32.68
CA SER A 10 27.29 -26.17 32.74
C SER A 10 27.46 -25.56 31.35
N GLU A 11 28.27 -26.13 30.46
CA GLU A 11 28.46 -25.67 29.09
C GLU A 11 27.21 -25.89 28.22
N ARG A 12 26.49 -27.00 28.43
CA ARG A 12 25.24 -27.26 27.67
C ARG A 12 24.10 -26.35 28.09
N THR A 13 23.95 -26.05 29.37
CA THR A 13 22.91 -25.12 29.87
C THR A 13 23.18 -23.70 29.39
N PHE A 14 24.41 -23.25 29.44
CA PHE A 14 24.81 -21.92 28.96
C PHE A 14 24.64 -21.77 27.44
N SER A 15 24.87 -22.82 26.67
CA SER A 15 24.67 -22.85 25.22
C SER A 15 23.18 -22.81 24.86
N SER A 16 22.29 -23.51 25.58
CA SER A 16 20.85 -23.50 25.33
C SER A 16 20.22 -22.14 25.67
N ASP A 17 20.64 -21.51 26.77
CA ASP A 17 20.16 -20.17 27.15
C ASP A 17 20.54 -19.09 26.11
N ARG A 18 21.74 -19.15 25.54
CA ARG A 18 22.14 -18.25 24.45
C ARG A 18 21.29 -18.43 23.21
N ARG A 19 20.96 -19.67 22.83
CA ARG A 19 20.11 -19.97 21.68
C ARG A 19 18.68 -19.45 21.87
N ILE A 20 18.11 -19.64 23.07
CA ILE A 20 16.78 -19.15 23.41
C ILE A 20 16.73 -17.61 23.37
N ARG A 21 17.74 -16.94 23.93
CA ARG A 21 17.84 -15.48 23.89
C ARG A 21 18.03 -14.95 22.46
N ALA A 22 18.90 -15.59 21.66
CA ALA A 22 19.10 -15.23 20.25
C ALA A 22 17.83 -15.37 19.43
N ALA A 23 17.10 -16.50 19.57
CA ALA A 23 15.81 -16.72 18.93
C ALA A 23 14.75 -15.70 19.38
N GLY A 24 14.74 -15.31 20.65
CA GLY A 24 13.86 -14.26 21.18
C GLY A 24 14.15 -12.88 20.59
N LEU A 25 15.43 -12.52 20.44
CA LEU A 25 15.84 -11.26 19.81
C LEU A 25 15.50 -11.24 18.31
N GLU A 26 15.73 -12.34 17.61
CA GLU A 26 15.39 -12.49 16.20
C GLU A 26 13.89 -12.36 15.96
N ARG A 27 13.05 -13.03 16.77
CA ARG A 27 11.58 -12.89 16.71
C ARG A 27 11.14 -11.44 16.94
N ARG A 28 11.71 -10.73 17.91
CA ARG A 28 11.40 -9.33 18.17
C ARG A 28 11.80 -8.43 17.01
N SER A 29 12.96 -8.67 16.39
CA SER A 29 13.42 -7.89 15.23
C SER A 29 12.51 -8.10 14.02
N LEU A 30 12.10 -9.36 13.74
CA LEU A 30 11.17 -9.68 12.65
C LEU A 30 9.79 -9.06 12.90
N GLN A 31 9.29 -9.10 14.12
CA GLN A 31 8.00 -8.49 14.49
C GLN A 31 8.04 -6.97 14.36
N SER A 32 9.11 -6.32 14.80
CA SER A 32 9.31 -4.88 14.63
C SER A 32 9.38 -4.48 13.15
N GLN A 33 10.06 -5.28 12.33
CA GLN A 33 10.22 -5.05 10.91
C GLN A 33 8.89 -5.21 10.14
N SER A 34 8.10 -6.23 10.49
CA SER A 34 6.78 -6.43 9.88
C SER A 34 5.78 -5.34 10.27
N SER A 35 5.79 -4.89 11.53
CA SER A 35 4.95 -3.79 11.99
C SER A 35 5.31 -2.46 11.30
N SER A 36 6.59 -2.18 11.13
CA SER A 36 7.08 -0.99 10.42
C SER A 36 6.66 -1.02 8.95
N LEU A 37 6.81 -2.17 8.26
CA LEU A 37 6.38 -2.34 6.88
C LEU A 37 4.87 -2.12 6.73
N PHE A 38 4.07 -2.69 7.63
CA PHE A 38 2.62 -2.53 7.61
C PHE A 38 2.21 -1.06 7.79
N MET A 39 2.78 -0.36 8.76
CA MET A 39 2.50 1.06 8.98
C MET A 39 2.93 1.92 7.80
N SER A 40 4.08 1.60 7.15
CA SER A 40 4.49 2.25 5.91
C SER A 40 3.46 2.04 4.81
N ALA A 41 2.98 0.81 4.62
CA ALA A 41 1.99 0.51 3.60
C ALA A 41 0.64 1.22 3.86
N VAL A 42 0.20 1.31 5.11
CA VAL A 42 -1.00 2.08 5.48
C VAL A 42 -0.83 3.56 5.14
N THR A 43 0.28 4.18 5.54
CA THR A 43 0.56 5.59 5.23
C THR A 43 0.64 5.83 3.73
N THR A 44 1.40 5.01 3.03
CA THR A 44 1.61 5.11 1.57
C THR A 44 0.31 4.86 0.81
N GLY A 45 -0.45 3.83 1.17
CA GLY A 45 -1.73 3.52 0.55
C GLY A 45 -2.80 4.57 0.81
N THR A 46 -2.81 5.17 2.01
CA THR A 46 -3.71 6.29 2.33
C THR A 46 -3.42 7.50 1.43
N ILE A 47 -2.16 7.89 1.29
CA ILE A 47 -1.77 9.01 0.41
C ILE A 47 -2.10 8.66 -1.05
N ALA A 48 -1.80 7.45 -1.49
CA ALA A 48 -2.11 6.99 -2.84
C ALA A 48 -3.61 7.01 -3.13
N SER A 49 -4.45 6.58 -2.18
CA SER A 49 -5.91 6.62 -2.33
C SER A 49 -6.45 8.04 -2.43
N LEU A 50 -5.89 8.99 -1.70
CA LEU A 50 -6.28 10.41 -1.80
C LEU A 50 -5.92 11.00 -3.18
N PHE A 51 -4.72 10.70 -3.69
CA PHE A 51 -4.30 11.13 -5.02
C PHE A 51 -5.22 10.58 -6.12
N THR A 52 -5.54 9.29 -6.05
CA THR A 52 -6.41 8.65 -7.05
C THR A 52 -7.86 9.10 -6.92
N THR A 53 -8.38 9.28 -5.70
CA THR A 53 -9.74 9.81 -5.50
C THR A 53 -9.87 11.24 -6.04
N ALA A 54 -8.87 12.09 -5.80
CA ALA A 54 -8.84 13.43 -6.38
C ALA A 54 -8.79 13.39 -7.92
N ALA A 55 -7.97 12.50 -8.49
CA ALA A 55 -7.91 12.30 -9.95
C ALA A 55 -9.25 11.81 -10.50
N LEU A 56 -9.89 10.84 -9.86
CA LEU A 56 -11.20 10.31 -10.26
C LEU A 56 -12.28 11.41 -10.26
N ALA A 57 -12.32 12.24 -9.21
CA ALA A 57 -13.27 13.34 -9.11
C ALA A 57 -13.02 14.39 -10.21
N LEU A 58 -11.76 14.79 -10.43
CA LEU A 58 -11.39 15.76 -11.45
C LEU A 58 -11.72 15.24 -12.86
N LEU A 59 -11.28 14.04 -13.19
CA LEU A 59 -11.48 13.43 -14.50
C LEU A 59 -12.96 13.15 -14.77
N GLY A 60 -13.72 12.72 -13.77
CA GLY A 60 -15.17 12.59 -13.86
C GLY A 60 -15.82 13.92 -14.20
N GLY A 61 -15.45 15.00 -13.51
CA GLY A 61 -15.94 16.34 -13.80
C GLY A 61 -15.59 16.82 -15.21
N LEU A 62 -14.35 16.60 -15.67
CA LEU A 62 -13.90 16.96 -17.02
C LEU A 62 -14.62 16.19 -18.13
N GLU A 63 -15.11 14.98 -17.85
CA GLU A 63 -15.92 14.19 -18.79
C GLU A 63 -17.45 14.42 -18.65
N GLY A 64 -17.85 15.48 -17.94
CA GLY A 64 -19.27 15.85 -17.76
C GLY A 64 -20.03 14.91 -16.82
N ARG A 65 -19.33 14.14 -16.01
CA ARG A 65 -19.87 13.28 -14.98
C ARG A 65 -19.95 14.04 -13.65
N SER A 66 -20.66 13.45 -12.66
CA SER A 66 -20.52 13.92 -11.28
C SER A 66 -19.16 13.52 -10.73
N ILE A 67 -18.54 14.37 -9.89
CA ILE A 67 -17.27 14.09 -9.20
C ILE A 67 -17.37 12.84 -8.30
N PHE A 68 -18.55 12.43 -7.90
CA PHE A 68 -18.79 11.25 -7.06
C PHE A 68 -18.97 9.95 -7.87
N GLN A 69 -19.39 10.07 -9.14
CA GLN A 69 -19.73 8.89 -9.95
C GLN A 69 -18.60 7.87 -10.08
N PRO A 70 -17.31 8.23 -10.32
CA PRO A 70 -16.27 7.23 -10.41
C PRO A 70 -16.06 6.48 -9.09
N THR A 71 -16.15 7.18 -7.95
CA THR A 71 -16.07 6.56 -6.62
C THR A 71 -17.28 5.68 -6.35
N ASN A 72 -18.49 6.14 -6.71
CA ASN A 72 -19.73 5.35 -6.58
C ASN A 72 -19.65 4.07 -7.40
N ALA A 73 -19.11 4.15 -8.63
CA ALA A 73 -18.93 2.99 -9.49
C ALA A 73 -18.09 1.89 -8.85
N THR A 74 -17.13 2.23 -7.97
CA THR A 74 -16.33 1.23 -7.26
C THR A 74 -17.17 0.35 -6.35
N SER A 75 -18.36 0.77 -5.92
CA SER A 75 -19.26 -0.05 -5.09
C SER A 75 -20.05 -1.11 -5.88
N HIS A 76 -19.86 -1.21 -7.21
CA HIS A 76 -20.62 -2.10 -8.07
C HIS A 76 -20.48 -3.60 -7.72
N TRP A 77 -19.38 -4.00 -7.10
CA TRP A 77 -19.18 -5.38 -6.66
C TRP A 77 -20.26 -5.85 -5.68
N LEU A 78 -20.88 -4.92 -4.93
CA LEU A 78 -22.00 -5.17 -4.00
C LEU A 78 -23.34 -4.71 -4.56
N HIS A 79 -23.38 -3.53 -5.20
CA HIS A 79 -24.63 -2.87 -5.63
C HIS A 79 -24.97 -3.07 -7.11
N GLY A 80 -24.15 -3.80 -7.85
CA GLY A 80 -24.39 -4.10 -9.27
C GLY A 80 -24.03 -2.95 -10.22
N GLU A 81 -24.37 -3.13 -11.48
CA GLU A 81 -23.97 -2.26 -12.59
C GLU A 81 -24.46 -0.81 -12.43
N ASP A 82 -25.61 -0.61 -11.78
CA ASP A 82 -26.23 0.71 -11.62
C ASP A 82 -25.47 1.64 -10.66
N ALA A 83 -24.52 1.13 -9.88
CA ALA A 83 -23.69 1.95 -9.00
C ALA A 83 -22.98 3.10 -9.76
N GLY A 84 -22.58 2.88 -11.02
CA GLY A 84 -21.97 3.90 -11.89
C GLY A 84 -22.94 4.98 -12.35
N ASN A 85 -24.26 4.80 -12.21
CA ASN A 85 -25.28 5.78 -12.57
C ASN A 85 -25.59 6.76 -11.43
N VAL A 86 -25.17 6.47 -10.20
CA VAL A 86 -25.41 7.29 -9.01
C VAL A 86 -24.55 8.55 -9.08
N ARG A 87 -25.17 9.73 -9.19
CA ARG A 87 -24.48 11.02 -9.39
C ARG A 87 -24.27 11.82 -8.11
N VAL A 88 -24.94 11.44 -7.01
CA VAL A 88 -24.89 12.14 -5.72
C VAL A 88 -23.97 11.41 -4.74
N ALA A 89 -23.46 12.13 -3.76
CA ALA A 89 -22.75 11.51 -2.64
C ALA A 89 -23.75 10.84 -1.71
N ASP A 90 -23.52 9.58 -1.39
CA ASP A 90 -24.30 8.85 -0.38
C ASP A 90 -23.42 7.84 0.37
N ALA A 91 -23.91 7.35 1.52
CA ALA A 91 -23.18 6.37 2.31
C ALA A 91 -23.17 4.99 1.62
N LYS A 92 -24.18 4.65 0.85
CA LYS A 92 -24.34 3.35 0.24
C LYS A 92 -23.33 3.12 -0.89
N HIS A 93 -23.10 4.12 -1.74
CA HIS A 93 -22.23 4.00 -2.90
C HIS A 93 -20.88 4.72 -2.69
N THR A 94 -20.92 5.99 -2.25
CA THR A 94 -19.70 6.79 -2.12
C THR A 94 -18.81 6.29 -0.98
N LEU A 95 -19.37 6.08 0.23
CA LEU A 95 -18.55 5.63 1.36
C LEU A 95 -18.04 4.21 1.12
N LEU A 96 -18.90 3.27 0.67
CA LEU A 96 -18.49 1.91 0.36
C LEU A 96 -17.45 1.89 -0.76
N GLY A 97 -17.69 2.65 -1.85
CA GLY A 97 -16.77 2.74 -2.98
C GLY A 97 -15.42 3.30 -2.55
N TYR A 98 -15.40 4.36 -1.74
CA TYR A 98 -14.17 4.92 -1.19
C TYR A 98 -13.44 3.94 -0.25
N CYS A 99 -14.14 3.30 0.67
CA CYS A 99 -13.52 2.32 1.56
C CYS A 99 -12.89 1.15 0.77
N THR A 100 -13.60 0.63 -0.23
CA THR A 100 -13.08 -0.43 -1.12
C THR A 100 -11.83 0.04 -1.85
N HIS A 101 -11.88 1.22 -2.46
CA HIS A 101 -10.74 1.82 -3.15
C HIS A 101 -9.55 2.07 -2.20
N HIS A 102 -9.82 2.61 -1.02
CA HIS A 102 -8.79 2.87 0.00
C HIS A 102 -8.07 1.59 0.45
N LEU A 103 -8.83 0.54 0.73
CA LEU A 103 -8.26 -0.76 1.10
C LEU A 103 -7.46 -1.37 -0.06
N SER A 104 -7.92 -1.22 -1.31
CA SER A 104 -7.17 -1.66 -2.49
C SER A 104 -5.86 -0.88 -2.65
N ALA A 105 -5.85 0.41 -2.36
CA ALA A 105 -4.62 1.22 -2.41
C ALA A 105 -3.61 0.78 -1.33
N ILE A 106 -4.07 0.46 -0.12
CA ILE A 106 -3.21 -0.12 0.94
C ILE A 106 -2.70 -1.49 0.51
N PHE A 107 -3.55 -2.33 -0.07
CA PHE A 107 -3.15 -3.64 -0.60
C PHE A 107 -2.01 -3.51 -1.61
N TRP A 108 -2.09 -2.59 -2.58
CA TRP A 108 -1.02 -2.35 -3.55
C TRP A 108 0.22 -1.68 -2.96
N ALA A 109 0.06 -0.90 -1.88
CA ALA A 109 1.18 -0.32 -1.16
C ALA A 109 2.02 -1.36 -0.41
N LEU A 110 1.46 -2.50 0.02
CA LEU A 110 2.20 -3.57 0.70
C LEU A 110 3.35 -4.14 -0.14
N PRO A 111 3.12 -4.72 -1.33
CA PRO A 111 4.20 -5.22 -2.17
C PRO A 111 5.14 -4.10 -2.63
N PHE A 112 4.64 -2.89 -2.84
CA PHE A 112 5.46 -1.74 -3.19
C PHE A 112 6.45 -1.39 -2.08
N GLU A 113 6.02 -1.24 -0.83
CA GLU A 113 6.89 -0.96 0.32
C GLU A 113 7.87 -2.12 0.57
N ALA A 114 7.42 -3.36 0.48
CA ALA A 114 8.29 -4.53 0.57
C ALA A 114 9.40 -4.49 -0.49
N TRP A 115 9.07 -4.11 -1.73
CA TRP A 115 10.05 -3.96 -2.81
C TRP A 115 11.01 -2.79 -2.56
N LEU A 116 10.55 -1.71 -1.94
CA LEU A 116 11.43 -0.59 -1.56
C LEU A 116 12.45 -1.02 -0.49
N VAL A 117 12.00 -1.75 0.52
CA VAL A 117 12.87 -2.27 1.60
C VAL A 117 13.90 -3.23 1.02
N ALA A 118 13.50 -4.21 0.20
CA ALA A 118 14.39 -5.18 -0.40
C ALA A 118 15.46 -4.54 -1.33
N GLY A 119 15.06 -3.50 -2.07
CA GLY A 119 15.92 -2.86 -3.05
C GLY A 119 16.93 -1.85 -2.51
N ARG A 120 16.91 -1.54 -1.22
CA ARG A 120 17.84 -0.62 -0.50
C ARG A 120 18.05 0.76 -1.14
N SER A 121 17.44 1.05 -2.30
CA SER A 121 17.58 2.33 -2.98
C SER A 121 16.62 3.36 -2.38
N ARG A 122 17.17 4.50 -1.95
CA ARG A 122 16.39 5.63 -1.41
C ARG A 122 16.25 6.77 -2.42
N GLU A 123 16.77 6.61 -3.63
CA GLU A 123 16.70 7.59 -4.70
C GLU A 123 15.25 7.89 -5.10
N PRO A 124 14.85 9.16 -5.21
CA PRO A 124 13.48 9.53 -5.60
C PRO A 124 13.08 8.96 -6.96
N THR A 125 14.00 8.98 -7.94
CA THR A 125 13.77 8.45 -9.28
C THR A 125 13.57 6.94 -9.29
N ALA A 126 14.33 6.19 -8.47
CA ALA A 126 14.14 4.75 -8.30
C ALA A 126 12.80 4.43 -7.61
N THR A 127 12.41 5.25 -6.63
CA THR A 127 11.11 5.14 -5.96
C THR A 127 9.97 5.37 -6.96
N LEU A 128 10.05 6.42 -7.77
CA LEU A 128 9.03 6.74 -8.78
C LEU A 128 8.93 5.63 -9.85
N ARG A 129 10.06 5.08 -10.32
CA ARG A 129 10.04 3.95 -11.26
C ARG A 129 9.34 2.72 -10.67
N LYS A 130 9.64 2.37 -9.43
CA LYS A 130 8.97 1.25 -8.75
C LYS A 130 7.48 1.52 -8.57
N ALA A 131 7.10 2.74 -8.19
CA ALA A 131 5.71 3.15 -8.08
C ALA A 131 4.97 3.05 -9.43
N ALA A 132 5.58 3.52 -10.52
CA ALA A 132 5.02 3.41 -11.87
C ALA A 132 4.84 1.94 -12.30
N LEU A 133 5.83 1.07 -12.02
CA LEU A 133 5.72 -0.36 -12.31
C LEU A 133 4.63 -1.03 -11.45
N THR A 134 4.53 -0.67 -10.17
CA THR A 134 3.46 -1.19 -9.30
C THR A 134 2.09 -0.76 -9.81
N ALA A 135 1.92 0.51 -10.20
CA ALA A 135 0.67 1.00 -10.78
C ALA A 135 0.33 0.33 -12.12
N ALA A 136 1.34 0.06 -12.96
CA ALA A 136 1.13 -0.68 -14.22
C ALA A 136 0.70 -2.12 -13.96
N VAL A 137 1.33 -2.80 -13.00
CA VAL A 137 0.92 -4.15 -12.58
C VAL A 137 -0.50 -4.12 -12.01
N ALA A 138 -0.83 -3.14 -11.16
CA ALA A 138 -2.17 -2.97 -10.62
C ALA A 138 -3.20 -2.82 -11.75
N TYR A 139 -2.94 -1.98 -12.75
CA TYR A 139 -3.80 -1.84 -13.93
C TYR A 139 -4.04 -3.18 -14.65
N VAL A 140 -2.97 -3.95 -14.89
CA VAL A 140 -3.07 -5.24 -15.56
C VAL A 140 -3.90 -6.22 -14.73
N VAL A 141 -3.65 -6.29 -13.43
CA VAL A 141 -4.42 -7.16 -12.54
C VAL A 141 -5.89 -6.75 -12.51
N ASP A 142 -6.16 -5.47 -12.27
CA ASP A 142 -7.52 -4.94 -12.08
C ASP A 142 -8.41 -5.03 -13.33
N TYR A 143 -7.82 -5.01 -14.54
CA TYR A 143 -8.60 -5.01 -15.79
C TYR A 143 -8.43 -6.25 -16.66
N HIS A 144 -7.41 -7.10 -16.39
CA HIS A 144 -7.14 -8.26 -17.25
C HIS A 144 -7.08 -9.59 -16.50
N LEU A 145 -6.92 -9.57 -15.17
CA LEU A 145 -6.77 -10.80 -14.39
C LEU A 145 -7.92 -11.07 -13.43
N VAL A 146 -8.50 -10.01 -12.80
CA VAL A 146 -9.63 -10.20 -11.88
C VAL A 146 -10.95 -10.39 -12.65
N PRO A 147 -11.92 -11.12 -12.08
CA PRO A 147 -13.27 -11.17 -12.63
C PRO A 147 -13.90 -9.77 -12.73
N LYS A 148 -14.75 -9.54 -13.72
CA LYS A 148 -15.44 -8.24 -13.96
C LYS A 148 -16.13 -7.65 -12.73
N ARG A 149 -16.60 -8.51 -11.82
CA ARG A 149 -17.23 -8.09 -10.57
C ARG A 149 -16.24 -7.41 -9.60
N LEU A 150 -14.93 -7.68 -9.75
CA LEU A 150 -13.88 -7.16 -8.87
C LEU A 150 -13.02 -6.09 -9.55
N THR A 151 -13.36 -5.68 -10.79
CA THR A 151 -12.72 -4.52 -11.43
C THR A 151 -13.03 -3.25 -10.62
N PRO A 152 -12.24 -2.16 -10.77
CA PRO A 152 -12.54 -0.91 -10.07
C PRO A 152 -13.90 -0.29 -10.41
N GLY A 153 -14.51 -0.66 -11.54
CA GLY A 153 -15.80 -0.13 -11.99
C GLY A 153 -15.72 1.20 -12.73
N TRP A 154 -14.54 1.82 -12.80
CA TRP A 154 -14.35 3.13 -13.43
C TRP A 154 -14.58 3.11 -14.94
N GLU A 155 -14.40 1.97 -15.58
CA GLU A 155 -14.65 1.72 -17.01
C GLU A 155 -16.12 1.97 -17.42
N ARG A 156 -17.01 2.03 -16.46
CA ARG A 156 -18.45 2.32 -16.65
C ARG A 156 -18.74 3.81 -16.75
N VAL A 157 -17.81 4.63 -16.26
CA VAL A 157 -18.00 6.07 -16.07
C VAL A 157 -16.95 6.89 -16.83
N LEU A 158 -15.71 6.41 -16.88
CA LEU A 158 -14.58 7.12 -17.41
C LEU A 158 -14.05 6.51 -18.71
N SER A 159 -13.47 7.35 -19.54
CA SER A 159 -12.72 6.95 -20.73
C SER A 159 -11.47 6.15 -20.36
N LYS A 160 -10.97 5.31 -21.27
CA LYS A 160 -9.71 4.57 -21.10
C LYS A 160 -8.52 5.49 -20.81
N ARG A 161 -8.52 6.69 -21.38
CA ARG A 161 -7.48 7.71 -21.14
C ARG A 161 -7.51 8.16 -19.67
N SER A 162 -8.69 8.49 -19.16
CA SER A 162 -8.85 8.91 -17.76
C SER A 162 -8.50 7.80 -16.78
N ILE A 163 -8.84 6.56 -17.10
CA ILE A 163 -8.39 5.41 -16.31
C ILE A 163 -6.85 5.36 -16.26
N GLY A 164 -6.16 5.47 -17.41
CA GLY A 164 -4.70 5.53 -17.45
C GLY A 164 -4.11 6.66 -16.60
N MET A 165 -4.74 7.85 -16.65
CA MET A 165 -4.34 9.00 -15.83
C MET A 165 -4.57 8.73 -14.32
N THR A 166 -5.61 8.00 -13.95
CA THR A 166 -5.85 7.60 -12.56
C THR A 166 -4.75 6.66 -12.05
N TYR A 167 -4.27 5.71 -12.86
CA TYR A 167 -3.13 4.87 -12.49
C TYR A 167 -1.80 5.65 -12.45
N ALA A 168 -1.64 6.70 -13.27
CA ALA A 168 -0.52 7.62 -13.13
C ALA A 168 -0.60 8.38 -11.79
N ALA A 169 -1.80 8.82 -11.37
CA ALA A 169 -2.01 9.41 -10.05
C ALA A 169 -1.73 8.41 -8.91
N LEU A 170 -2.07 7.12 -9.09
CA LEU A 170 -1.68 6.06 -8.15
C LEU A 170 -0.16 5.99 -8.00
N ALA A 171 0.58 6.00 -9.10
CA ALA A 171 2.04 5.96 -9.07
C ALA A 171 2.63 7.17 -8.31
N LEU A 172 2.12 8.38 -8.59
CA LEU A 172 2.55 9.58 -7.88
C LEU A 172 2.21 9.52 -6.39
N GLY A 173 1.01 9.05 -6.05
CA GLY A 173 0.57 8.90 -4.67
C GLY A 173 1.40 7.86 -3.90
N LEU A 174 1.72 6.71 -4.50
CA LEU A 174 2.62 5.71 -3.93
C LEU A 174 4.02 6.30 -3.67
N ALA A 175 4.59 7.01 -4.64
CA ALA A 175 5.90 7.62 -4.48
C ALA A 175 5.91 8.69 -3.38
N ALA A 176 4.91 9.59 -3.37
CA ALA A 176 4.76 10.61 -2.35
C ALA A 176 4.56 10.00 -0.95
N GLY A 177 3.70 8.98 -0.84
CA GLY A 177 3.43 8.28 0.41
C GLY A 177 4.66 7.61 0.99
N ALA A 178 5.47 6.94 0.17
CA ALA A 178 6.73 6.35 0.60
C ALA A 178 7.73 7.40 1.11
N MET A 179 7.78 8.57 0.49
CA MET A 179 8.63 9.67 0.97
C MET A 179 8.18 10.19 2.34
N VAL A 180 6.87 10.33 2.55
CA VAL A 180 6.29 10.74 3.85
C VAL A 180 6.55 9.67 4.91
N SER A 181 6.25 8.41 4.62
CA SER A 181 6.44 7.29 5.55
C SER A 181 7.88 7.20 6.05
N ARG A 182 8.86 7.37 5.16
CA ARG A 182 10.29 7.36 5.52
C ARG A 182 10.69 8.51 6.44
N ARG A 183 10.14 9.72 6.22
CA ARG A 183 10.42 10.88 7.08
C ARG A 183 9.89 10.65 8.50
N SER A 184 8.72 10.06 8.63
CA SER A 184 8.12 9.75 9.93
C SER A 184 8.89 8.71 10.74
N GLN A 185 9.62 7.81 10.07
CA GLN A 185 10.45 6.79 10.72
C GLN A 185 11.85 7.29 11.12
N HIS A 186 12.30 8.44 10.60
CA HIS A 186 13.57 9.06 10.92
C HIS A 186 13.34 10.54 11.28
N PRO A 187 12.68 10.83 12.41
CA PRO A 187 12.60 12.21 12.88
C PRO A 187 14.04 12.69 13.09
N ASN A 188 14.37 13.84 12.48
CA ASN A 188 15.70 14.45 12.56
C ASN A 188 16.14 14.60 14.02
N HIS A 189 17.07 13.81 14.49
CA HIS A 189 17.90 14.10 15.64
C HIS A 189 18.99 15.10 15.21
N GLY A 190 18.61 16.34 14.99
CA GLY A 190 19.53 17.38 14.52
C GLY A 190 18.90 18.75 14.60
N ALA A 191 18.63 19.21 15.82
CA ALA A 191 18.44 20.61 16.13
C ALA A 191 18.75 20.78 17.65
N GLU A 192 20.00 20.73 18.01
CA GLU A 192 20.56 21.39 19.17
C GLU A 192 21.79 22.17 18.71
#